data_cb0f34cc7a0025f2e403001ebe37d0c1
#
_entry.id   cb0f34cc7a0025f2e403001ebe37d0c1
#
_cell.length_a   1.000
_cell.length_b   1.000
_cell.length_c   1.000
_cell.angle_alpha   90.00
_cell.angle_beta   90.00
_cell.angle_gamma   90.00
#
_symmetry.space_group_name_H-M   'P 1'
#
loop_
_entity.id
_entity.type
_entity.pdbx_description
1 polymer ?
#
loop_
_entity_poly.entity_id
_entity_poly.type
_entity_poly.pdbx_seq_one_letter_code
_entity_poly.pdbx_strand_id
1 'polypeptide(L)'
;MTKLPNKAKVVIIGGGIHGLSTAWKLSETYKNPGDIIVLEKNDIAAGASGIACGVVRNNYFQPAMRELMAHSVSVWESDPKAFKYNAVGYLQISPEVMHEDVATIYEQQKAI
;
A
#
# COMPACT_ATOMS: atom_id res chain seq x y z
N MET A 1 28.15 -8.41 11.81
CA MET A 1 27.50 -7.15 11.35
C MET A 1 27.84 -6.95 9.89
N THR A 2 26.86 -6.87 9.04
CA THR A 2 27.08 -6.58 7.62
C THR A 2 27.52 -5.13 7.50
N LYS A 3 28.69 -4.89 6.88
CA LYS A 3 29.22 -3.53 6.70
C LYS A 3 28.30 -2.79 5.73
N LEU A 4 27.77 -1.64 6.16
CA LEU A 4 26.97 -0.79 5.26
C LEU A 4 27.84 -0.30 4.09
N PRO A 5 27.30 -0.29 2.87
CA PRO A 5 28.02 0.28 1.73
C PRO A 5 28.23 1.79 1.92
N ASN A 6 29.35 2.31 1.43
CA ASN A 6 29.70 3.74 1.57
C ASN A 6 28.94 4.64 0.59
N LYS A 7 28.25 4.06 -0.41
CA LYS A 7 27.50 4.79 -1.44
C LYS A 7 26.29 3.97 -1.86
N ALA A 8 25.20 4.66 -2.12
CA ALA A 8 24.00 4.12 -2.76
C ALA A 8 23.41 5.19 -3.68
N LYS A 9 22.61 4.79 -4.66
CA LYS A 9 21.84 5.74 -5.48
C LYS A 9 20.61 6.21 -4.73
N VAL A 10 19.99 5.31 -3.96
CA VAL A 10 18.78 5.59 -3.16
C VAL A 10 18.96 5.00 -1.77
N VAL A 11 18.65 5.79 -0.76
CA VAL A 11 18.54 5.34 0.63
C VAL A 11 17.11 5.58 1.11
N ILE A 12 16.47 4.53 1.57
CA ILE A 12 15.11 4.56 2.10
C ILE A 12 15.19 4.36 3.61
N ILE A 13 14.59 5.27 4.37
CA ILE A 13 14.55 5.19 5.84
C ILE A 13 13.18 4.67 6.26
N GLY A 14 13.16 3.51 6.87
CA GLY A 14 11.96 2.81 7.35
C GLY A 14 11.62 1.57 6.53
N GLY A 15 11.52 0.43 7.21
CA GLY A 15 11.15 -0.88 6.66
C GLY A 15 9.66 -1.22 6.80
N GLY A 16 8.77 -0.22 6.80
CA GLY A 16 7.32 -0.40 6.72
C GLY A 16 6.84 -0.59 5.29
N ILE A 17 5.50 -0.68 5.09
CA ILE A 17 4.90 -0.93 3.77
C ILE A 17 5.32 0.13 2.74
N HIS A 18 5.38 1.41 3.09
CA HIS A 18 5.79 2.46 2.18
C HIS A 18 7.26 2.32 1.73
N GLY A 19 8.17 2.07 2.68
CA GLY A 19 9.59 1.91 2.35
C GLY A 19 9.85 0.67 1.51
N LEU A 20 9.22 -0.45 1.86
CA LEU A 20 9.40 -1.71 1.13
C LEU A 20 8.77 -1.68 -0.27
N SER A 21 7.57 -1.11 -0.42
CA SER A 21 6.94 -0.96 -1.74
C SER A 21 7.73 0.00 -2.65
N THR A 22 8.27 1.08 -2.07
CA THR A 22 9.17 2.00 -2.78
C THR A 22 10.44 1.28 -3.24
N ALA A 23 11.09 0.51 -2.36
CA ALA A 23 12.27 -0.27 -2.72
C ALA A 23 11.97 -1.30 -3.81
N TRP A 24 10.85 -1.98 -3.70
CA TRP A 24 10.40 -2.95 -4.70
C TRP A 24 10.22 -2.29 -6.08
N LYS A 25 9.49 -1.18 -6.14
CA LYS A 25 9.30 -0.46 -7.42
C LYS A 25 10.61 0.11 -7.98
N LEU A 26 11.46 0.67 -7.17
CA LEU A 26 12.77 1.15 -7.61
C LEU A 26 13.68 0.03 -8.10
N SER A 27 13.53 -1.20 -7.61
CA SER A 27 14.29 -2.36 -8.08
C SER A 27 13.98 -2.74 -9.53
N GLU A 28 12.86 -2.28 -10.09
CA GLU A 28 12.56 -2.40 -11.51
C GLU A 28 13.51 -1.56 -12.38
N THR A 29 14.04 -0.46 -11.84
CA THR A 29 14.96 0.47 -12.51
C THR A 29 16.41 0.25 -12.11
N TYR A 30 16.68 0.12 -10.82
CA TYR A 30 18.02 -0.01 -10.27
C TYR A 30 18.35 -1.49 -10.05
N LYS A 31 19.12 -2.08 -10.94
CA LYS A 31 19.39 -3.54 -10.98
C LYS A 31 20.64 -3.97 -10.24
N ASN A 32 21.57 -3.03 -9.90
CA ASN A 32 22.80 -3.43 -9.24
C ASN A 32 22.59 -3.61 -7.74
N PRO A 33 23.15 -4.68 -7.13
CA PRO A 33 23.17 -4.83 -5.69
C PRO A 33 23.80 -3.61 -5.01
N GLY A 34 23.10 -3.04 -4.01
CA GLY A 34 23.56 -1.87 -3.29
C GLY A 34 23.17 -0.51 -3.91
N ASP A 35 22.55 -0.48 -5.11
CA ASP A 35 21.97 0.76 -5.64
C ASP A 35 20.87 1.30 -4.71
N ILE A 36 20.10 0.41 -4.09
CA ILE A 36 19.02 0.74 -3.15
C ILE A 36 19.38 0.15 -1.79
N ILE A 37 19.28 0.98 -0.75
CA ILE A 37 19.46 0.57 0.64
C ILE A 37 18.23 0.95 1.42
N VAL A 38 17.67 -0.01 2.15
CA VAL A 38 16.62 0.24 3.14
C VAL A 38 17.23 0.17 4.52
N LEU A 39 17.09 1.24 5.30
CA LEU A 39 17.54 1.32 6.68
C LEU A 39 16.32 1.24 7.61
N GLU A 40 16.30 0.24 8.47
CA GLU A 40 15.30 0.06 9.51
C GLU A 40 16.01 -0.04 10.86
N LYS A 41 15.51 0.68 11.86
CA LYS A 41 16.12 0.72 13.20
C LYS A 41 15.75 -0.47 14.07
N ASN A 42 14.62 -1.12 13.77
CA ASN A 42 14.12 -2.29 14.49
C ASN A 42 13.95 -3.44 13.48
N ASP A 43 12.83 -4.15 13.56
CA ASP A 43 12.46 -5.20 12.63
C ASP A 43 11.59 -4.66 11.48
N ILE A 44 11.58 -5.36 10.36
CA ILE A 44 10.70 -5.06 9.23
C ILE A 44 9.23 -5.04 9.73
N ALA A 45 8.51 -4.00 9.34
CA ALA A 45 7.13 -3.76 9.72
C ALA A 45 6.87 -3.59 11.22
N ALA A 46 7.88 -3.39 12.07
CA ALA A 46 7.72 -3.22 13.51
C ALA A 46 6.85 -2.03 13.96
N GLY A 47 6.64 -1.06 13.07
CA GLY A 47 5.78 0.11 13.31
C GLY A 47 4.34 -0.10 12.87
N ALA A 48 3.72 0.96 12.37
CA ALA A 48 2.31 0.99 11.97
C ALA A 48 1.90 -0.13 11.00
N SER A 49 2.79 -0.54 10.11
CA SER A 49 2.51 -1.61 9.13
C SER A 49 2.23 -2.97 9.77
N GLY A 50 2.93 -3.32 10.84
CA GLY A 50 2.73 -4.59 11.54
C GLY A 50 1.58 -4.57 12.57
N ILE A 51 1.13 -3.35 12.96
CA ILE A 51 0.01 -3.17 13.90
C ILE A 51 -1.32 -3.06 13.13
N ALA A 52 -1.27 -2.68 11.85
CA ALA A 52 -2.46 -2.48 11.02
C ALA A 52 -3.27 -3.76 10.86
N CYS A 53 -4.59 -3.63 10.85
CA CYS A 53 -5.52 -4.75 10.63
C CYS A 53 -5.51 -5.31 9.20
N GLY A 54 -4.77 -4.69 8.28
CA GLY A 54 -4.61 -5.16 6.89
C GLY A 54 -5.84 -4.97 6.01
N VAL A 55 -6.75 -4.07 6.37
CA VAL A 55 -7.92 -3.75 5.54
C VAL A 55 -7.51 -2.88 4.36
N VAL A 56 -7.71 -3.37 3.15
CA VAL A 56 -7.51 -2.65 1.89
C VAL A 56 -8.89 -2.22 1.36
N ARG A 57 -9.04 -0.94 1.03
CA ARG A 57 -10.30 -0.40 0.53
C ARG A 57 -10.07 0.76 -0.45
N ASN A 58 -11.03 1.05 -1.30
CA ASN A 58 -10.99 2.15 -2.28
C ASN A 58 -12.16 3.16 -2.12
N ASN A 59 -12.93 3.08 -1.04
CA ASN A 59 -14.08 3.94 -0.78
C ASN A 59 -13.68 5.32 -0.24
N TYR A 60 -13.19 6.18 -1.11
CA TYR A 60 -12.80 7.55 -0.79
C TYR A 60 -13.61 8.57 -1.59
N PHE A 61 -14.01 9.67 -0.96
CA PHE A 61 -14.73 10.77 -1.61
C PHE A 61 -13.83 11.57 -2.57
N GLN A 62 -12.57 11.73 -2.22
CA GLN A 62 -11.63 12.53 -3.01
C GLN A 62 -11.22 11.79 -4.28
N PRO A 63 -11.41 12.37 -5.50
CA PRO A 63 -11.09 11.71 -6.76
C PRO A 63 -9.65 11.17 -6.83
N ALA A 64 -8.67 12.00 -6.46
CA ALA A 64 -7.26 11.59 -6.46
C ALA A 64 -7.00 10.38 -5.55
N MET A 65 -7.66 10.30 -4.40
CA MET A 65 -7.55 9.16 -3.50
C MET A 65 -8.22 7.91 -4.09
N ARG A 66 -9.33 8.05 -4.80
CA ARG A 66 -9.96 6.91 -5.48
C ARG A 66 -9.05 6.33 -6.55
N GLU A 67 -8.48 7.16 -7.41
CA GLU A 67 -7.54 6.72 -8.44
C GLU A 67 -6.32 6.02 -7.84
N LEU A 68 -5.72 6.62 -6.80
CA LEU A 68 -4.57 6.03 -6.11
C LEU A 68 -4.93 4.68 -5.48
N MET A 69 -6.11 4.57 -4.86
CA MET A 69 -6.54 3.32 -4.22
C MET A 69 -6.94 2.27 -5.25
N ALA A 70 -7.58 2.63 -6.37
CA ALA A 70 -7.87 1.71 -7.46
C ALA A 70 -6.59 1.10 -8.03
N HIS A 71 -5.57 1.94 -8.27
CA HIS A 71 -4.24 1.44 -8.65
C HIS A 71 -3.64 0.53 -7.58
N SER A 72 -3.73 0.90 -6.31
CA SER A 72 -3.19 0.08 -5.21
C SER A 72 -3.89 -1.27 -5.11
N VAL A 73 -5.22 -1.31 -5.26
CA VAL A 73 -5.99 -2.57 -5.28
C VAL A 73 -5.55 -3.46 -6.44
N SER A 74 -5.36 -2.89 -7.64
CA SER A 74 -4.87 -3.67 -8.79
C SER A 74 -3.48 -4.31 -8.55
N VAL A 75 -2.63 -3.63 -7.77
CA VAL A 75 -1.35 -4.22 -7.35
C VAL A 75 -1.56 -5.41 -6.41
N TRP A 76 -2.45 -5.31 -5.42
CA TRP A 76 -2.77 -6.43 -4.52
C TRP A 76 -3.38 -7.62 -5.27
N GLU A 77 -4.22 -7.35 -6.26
CA GLU A 77 -4.87 -8.36 -7.10
C GLU A 77 -3.94 -8.99 -8.13
N SER A 78 -2.82 -8.37 -8.45
CA SER A 78 -1.86 -8.91 -9.43
C SER A 78 -1.19 -10.22 -8.98
N ASP A 79 -1.00 -10.40 -7.67
CA ASP A 79 -0.55 -11.67 -7.08
C ASP A 79 -1.14 -11.85 -5.66
N PRO A 80 -2.42 -12.22 -5.56
CA PRO A 80 -3.12 -12.36 -4.28
C PRO A 80 -2.45 -13.37 -3.34
N LYS A 81 -1.81 -14.39 -3.91
CA LYS A 81 -1.13 -15.43 -3.13
C LYS A 81 0.14 -14.88 -2.46
N ALA A 82 0.97 -14.15 -3.20
CA ALA A 82 2.20 -13.56 -2.66
C ALA A 82 1.86 -12.48 -1.62
N PHE A 83 0.87 -11.65 -1.89
CA PHE A 83 0.43 -10.57 -0.98
C PHE A 83 -0.48 -11.04 0.15
N LYS A 84 -0.93 -12.30 0.17
CA LYS A 84 -1.94 -12.80 1.12
C LYS A 84 -3.23 -11.99 1.07
N TYR A 85 -3.56 -11.48 -0.12
CA TYR A 85 -4.76 -10.66 -0.33
C TYR A 85 -5.98 -11.54 -0.55
N ASN A 86 -7.07 -11.23 0.17
CA ASN A 86 -8.35 -11.92 0.05
C ASN A 86 -9.43 -10.87 -0.29
N ALA A 87 -9.99 -10.94 -1.48
CA ALA A 87 -11.07 -10.07 -1.94
C ALA A 87 -12.40 -10.49 -1.32
N VAL A 88 -12.66 -10.07 -0.10
CA VAL A 88 -13.87 -10.45 0.68
C VAL A 88 -15.03 -9.48 0.52
N GLY A 89 -14.83 -8.39 -0.22
CA GLY A 89 -15.79 -7.31 -0.34
C GLY A 89 -15.76 -6.35 0.85
N TYR A 90 -16.64 -5.38 0.83
CA TYR A 90 -16.75 -4.34 1.85
C TYR A 90 -18.23 -4.10 2.19
N LEU A 91 -18.58 -4.25 3.46
CA LEU A 91 -19.90 -3.93 3.96
C LEU A 91 -19.86 -2.63 4.75
N GLN A 92 -20.55 -1.62 4.27
CA GLN A 92 -20.75 -0.37 4.98
C GLN A 92 -22.16 -0.30 5.56
N ILE A 93 -22.25 -0.08 6.86
CA ILE A 93 -23.51 0.16 7.57
C ILE A 93 -23.49 1.60 8.04
N SER A 94 -24.51 2.37 7.67
CA SER A 94 -24.61 3.79 7.99
C SER A 94 -26.05 4.12 8.41
N PRO A 95 -26.25 5.17 9.23
CA PRO A 95 -27.61 5.66 9.54
C PRO A 95 -28.34 6.09 8.26
N GLU A 96 -29.67 5.99 8.25
CA GLU A 96 -30.48 6.28 7.07
C GLU A 96 -30.30 7.72 6.57
N VAL A 97 -30.03 8.66 7.46
CA VAL A 97 -29.72 10.06 7.09
C VAL A 97 -28.53 10.19 6.13
N MET A 98 -27.65 9.19 6.05
CA MET A 98 -26.52 9.13 5.14
C MET A 98 -26.79 8.34 3.85
N HIS A 99 -28.03 8.02 3.55
CA HIS A 99 -28.40 7.17 2.41
C HIS A 99 -27.84 7.73 1.07
N GLU A 100 -28.01 9.02 0.82
CA GLU A 100 -27.54 9.66 -0.41
C GLU A 100 -26.00 9.64 -0.53
N ASP A 101 -25.30 9.86 0.57
CA ASP A 101 -23.83 9.78 0.60
C ASP A 101 -23.36 8.36 0.29
N VAL A 102 -23.98 7.35 0.90
CA VAL A 102 -23.63 5.94 0.67
C VAL A 102 -23.93 5.52 -0.76
N ALA A 103 -25.07 5.94 -1.32
CA ALA A 103 -25.41 5.69 -2.71
C ALA A 103 -24.38 6.33 -3.66
N THR A 104 -23.97 7.56 -3.36
CA THR A 104 -22.93 8.26 -4.13
C THR A 104 -21.60 7.52 -4.08
N ILE A 105 -21.16 7.07 -2.90
CA ILE A 105 -19.93 6.27 -2.75
C ILE A 105 -20.02 4.99 -3.58
N TYR A 106 -21.14 4.29 -3.53
CA TYR A 106 -21.34 3.05 -4.28
C TYR A 106 -21.19 3.26 -5.79
N GLU A 107 -21.85 4.28 -6.36
CA GLU A 107 -21.72 4.58 -7.79
C GLU A 107 -20.31 5.01 -8.16
N GLN A 108 -19.63 5.76 -7.30
CA GLN A 108 -18.23 6.16 -7.51
C GLN A 108 -17.27 4.96 -7.48
N GLN A 109 -17.54 3.96 -6.67
CA GLN A 109 -16.73 2.74 -6.62
C GLN A 109 -16.95 1.85 -7.84
N LYS A 110 -18.17 1.80 -8.37
CA LYS A 110 -18.47 1.05 -9.60
C LYS A 110 -17.77 1.63 -10.83
N ALA A 111 -17.41 2.90 -10.79
CA ALA A 111 -16.77 3.60 -11.90
C ALA A 111 -15.23 3.38 -11.96
N ILE A 112 -14.65 2.74 -10.99
CA ILE A 112 -13.22 2.42 -10.89
C ILE A 112 -13.04 0.91 -10.69
#